data_a6e1e649d2acbdaa22407de775b7984a
#
_entry.id   a6e1e649d2acbdaa22407de775b7984a
#
_cell.length_a   1.000
_cell.length_b   1.000
_cell.length_c   1.000
_cell.angle_alpha   90.00
_cell.angle_beta   90.00
_cell.angle_gamma   90.00
#
_symmetry.space_group_name_H-M   'P 1'
#
loop_
_entity.id
_entity.type
_entity.pdbx_description
1 polymer ?
#
loop_
_entity_poly.entity_id
_entity_poly.type
_entity_poly.pdbx_seq_one_letter_code
_entity_poly.pdbx_strand_id
1 'polypeptide(L)'
;MSRIGTAPIEYKDATITIDGNNIVVKGAKGQLTFVIPDDIKVEDKDHVLTVTCEKQDSNHNALHGFVRAEIANMVTGVTTGWTKSLELAGVGYRAAMAGNSLVLNVGFSHQVTIVPPEGITIAVVEGKIVVSGINKQIVGQIAANIREVRKPEPYKGKGIKYVGEHIRKKAGKSAKAIGGAGAAK
;
A
#
# COMPACT_ATOMS: atom_id res chain seq x y z
N MET A 1 13.34 22.37 -7.73
CA MET A 1 13.57 21.16 -6.90
C MET A 1 12.28 20.72 -6.20
N SER A 2 12.10 19.41 -5.98
CA SER A 2 10.95 18.89 -5.25
C SER A 2 11.13 19.13 -3.76
N ARG A 3 10.12 19.70 -3.08
CA ARG A 3 10.12 19.86 -1.61
C ARG A 3 10.22 18.52 -0.85
N ILE A 4 9.68 17.45 -1.45
CA ILE A 4 9.78 16.09 -0.91
C ILE A 4 11.21 15.57 -1.13
N GLY A 5 11.79 15.79 -2.31
CA GLY A 5 13.13 15.32 -2.66
C GLY A 5 14.23 15.92 -1.78
N THR A 6 14.11 17.19 -1.39
CA THR A 6 15.10 17.88 -0.54
C THR A 6 15.02 17.51 0.94
N ALA A 7 13.94 16.84 1.39
CA ALA A 7 13.80 16.46 2.79
C ALA A 7 14.81 15.34 3.14
N PRO A 8 15.66 15.48 4.15
CA PRO A 8 16.60 14.45 4.57
C PRO A 8 15.87 13.19 5.05
N ILE A 9 16.55 12.06 4.99
CA ILE A 9 16.06 10.78 5.51
C ILE A 9 17.00 10.35 6.63
N GLU A 10 16.52 10.47 7.86
CA GLU A 10 17.23 9.97 9.02
C GLU A 10 16.94 8.48 9.21
N TYR A 11 17.96 7.70 9.53
CA TYR A 11 17.83 6.28 9.83
C TYR A 11 18.76 5.86 10.98
N LYS A 12 18.32 4.89 11.79
CA LYS A 12 19.08 4.42 12.97
C LYS A 12 19.35 2.91 12.91
N ASP A 13 18.37 2.12 12.50
CA ASP A 13 18.38 0.65 12.59
C ASP A 13 18.52 -0.02 11.21
N ALA A 14 19.14 0.64 10.27
CA ALA A 14 19.38 0.12 8.93
C ALA A 14 20.83 0.32 8.53
N THR A 15 21.37 -0.57 7.70
CA THR A 15 22.66 -0.42 7.05
C THR A 15 22.41 -0.13 5.57
N ILE A 16 23.01 0.94 5.07
CA ILE A 16 22.85 1.37 3.70
C ILE A 16 24.19 1.25 2.97
N THR A 17 24.16 0.62 1.82
CA THR A 17 25.32 0.49 0.95
C THR A 17 24.95 1.10 -0.39
N ILE A 18 25.75 2.04 -0.86
CA ILE A 18 25.60 2.69 -2.15
C ILE A 18 26.74 2.20 -3.04
N ASP A 19 26.44 1.53 -4.14
CA ASP A 19 27.39 1.02 -5.10
C ASP A 19 27.01 1.52 -6.50
N GLY A 20 27.64 2.62 -6.91
CA GLY A 20 27.29 3.34 -8.13
C GLY A 20 25.81 3.77 -8.12
N ASN A 21 25.03 3.23 -9.05
CA ASN A 21 23.61 3.52 -9.17
C ASN A 21 22.72 2.57 -8.33
N ASN A 22 23.31 1.60 -7.63
CA ASN A 22 22.56 0.66 -6.82
C ASN A 22 22.60 1.07 -5.35
N ILE A 23 21.45 1.17 -4.72
CA ILE A 23 21.31 1.32 -3.27
C ILE A 23 20.75 0.04 -2.67
N VAL A 24 21.43 -0.49 -1.67
CA VAL A 24 21.00 -1.66 -0.90
C VAL A 24 20.75 -1.22 0.53
N VAL A 25 19.53 -1.42 0.98
CA VAL A 25 19.13 -1.12 2.36
C VAL A 25 18.88 -2.42 3.10
N LYS A 26 19.64 -2.67 4.17
CA LYS A 26 19.53 -3.85 5.04
C LYS A 26 19.04 -3.44 6.42
N GLY A 27 18.16 -4.25 6.99
CA GLY A 27 17.66 -4.05 8.35
C GLY A 27 17.25 -5.35 8.99
N ALA A 28 16.62 -5.27 10.16
CA ALA A 28 16.21 -6.43 10.95
C ALA A 28 15.25 -7.38 10.22
N LYS A 29 14.42 -6.88 9.29
CA LYS A 29 13.42 -7.68 8.58
C LYS A 29 13.87 -8.20 7.23
N GLY A 30 15.02 -7.76 6.73
CA GLY A 30 15.55 -8.20 5.44
C GLY A 30 16.32 -7.12 4.71
N GLN A 31 16.44 -7.29 3.40
CA GLN A 31 17.11 -6.34 2.53
C GLN A 31 16.26 -5.99 1.32
N LEU A 32 16.40 -4.76 0.85
CA LEU A 32 15.81 -4.26 -0.39
C LEU A 32 16.88 -3.60 -1.23
N THR A 33 16.76 -3.74 -2.55
CA THR A 33 17.67 -3.11 -3.52
C THR A 33 16.85 -2.22 -4.45
N PHE A 34 17.40 -1.06 -4.77
CA PHE A 34 16.79 -0.12 -5.70
C PHE A 34 17.85 0.46 -6.63
N VAL A 35 17.51 0.64 -7.90
CA VAL A 35 18.38 1.24 -8.92
C VAL A 35 18.06 2.73 -9.03
N ILE A 36 19.02 3.56 -8.71
CA ILE A 36 18.89 5.01 -8.77
C ILE A 36 19.06 5.44 -10.24
N PRO A 37 18.18 6.29 -10.79
CA PRO A 37 18.37 6.90 -12.12
C PRO A 37 19.65 7.73 -12.20
N ASP A 38 20.31 7.76 -13.36
CA ASP A 38 21.63 8.35 -13.57
C ASP A 38 21.74 9.84 -13.22
N ASP A 39 20.65 10.59 -13.32
CA ASP A 39 20.62 12.05 -13.06
C ASP A 39 20.40 12.40 -11.57
N ILE A 40 20.36 11.39 -10.67
CA ILE A 40 20.12 11.57 -9.24
C ILE A 40 21.30 11.03 -8.46
N LYS A 41 21.80 11.82 -7.51
CA LYS A 41 22.87 11.42 -6.60
C LYS A 41 22.29 11.28 -5.19
N VAL A 42 22.74 10.23 -4.49
CA VAL A 42 22.40 9.98 -3.09
C VAL A 42 23.67 10.00 -2.27
N GLU A 43 23.71 10.84 -1.27
CA GLU A 43 24.83 10.94 -0.32
C GLU A 43 24.38 10.52 1.07
N ASP A 44 25.23 9.76 1.73
CA ASP A 44 25.03 9.36 3.13
C ASP A 44 26.07 10.08 4.00
N LYS A 45 25.58 10.88 4.95
CA LYS A 45 26.40 11.61 5.93
C LYS A 45 25.78 11.45 7.32
N ASP A 46 26.51 10.89 8.24
CA ASP A 46 26.10 10.76 9.66
C ASP A 46 24.70 10.15 9.86
N HIS A 47 24.40 9.06 9.16
CA HIS A 47 23.08 8.40 9.15
C HIS A 47 21.92 9.28 8.62
N VAL A 48 22.26 10.26 7.79
CA VAL A 48 21.30 11.10 7.08
C VAL A 48 21.54 10.98 5.59
N LEU A 49 20.56 10.44 4.87
CA LEU A 49 20.57 10.40 3.40
C LEU A 49 20.02 11.68 2.81
N THR A 50 20.79 12.24 1.91
CA THR A 50 20.39 13.40 1.10
C THR A 50 20.34 13.00 -0.37
N VAL A 51 19.24 13.32 -1.03
CA VAL A 51 19.06 13.08 -2.46
C VAL A 51 19.24 14.40 -3.18
N THR A 52 20.09 14.42 -4.19
CA THR A 52 20.36 15.62 -5.01
C THR A 52 20.09 15.31 -6.48
N CYS A 53 19.64 16.31 -7.22
CA CYS A 53 19.38 16.22 -8.65
C CYS A 53 20.05 17.41 -9.34
N GLU A 54 20.89 17.14 -10.34
CA GLU A 54 21.65 18.18 -11.05
C GLU A 54 20.76 18.99 -12.00
N LYS A 55 19.79 18.34 -12.64
CA LYS A 55 18.88 18.96 -13.59
C LYS A 55 17.59 19.42 -12.91
N GLN A 56 17.05 20.58 -13.33
CA GLN A 56 15.87 21.19 -12.69
C GLN A 56 14.62 21.20 -13.60
N ASP A 57 14.51 20.23 -14.49
CA ASP A 57 13.31 20.07 -15.32
C ASP A 57 12.15 19.45 -14.56
N SER A 58 10.93 19.56 -15.09
CA SER A 58 9.72 18.98 -14.49
C SER A 58 9.85 17.49 -14.23
N ASN A 59 10.40 16.73 -15.19
CA ASN A 59 10.60 15.28 -15.09
C ASN A 59 11.61 14.92 -13.99
N HIS A 60 12.74 15.64 -13.93
CA HIS A 60 13.77 15.43 -12.93
C HIS A 60 13.29 15.80 -11.52
N ASN A 61 12.45 16.82 -11.39
CA ASN A 61 11.81 17.15 -10.12
C ASN A 61 10.87 16.03 -9.63
N ALA A 62 10.14 15.38 -10.54
CA ALA A 62 9.30 14.24 -10.21
C ALA A 62 10.13 13.02 -9.78
N LEU A 63 11.19 12.70 -10.53
CA LEU A 63 12.13 11.62 -10.21
C LEU A 63 12.86 11.85 -8.89
N HIS A 64 13.30 13.08 -8.61
CA HIS A 64 13.91 13.46 -7.34
C HIS A 64 12.99 13.13 -6.14
N GLY A 65 11.73 13.54 -6.22
CA GLY A 65 10.74 13.23 -5.19
C GLY A 65 10.43 11.74 -5.08
N PHE A 66 10.37 11.03 -6.21
CA PHE A 66 10.13 9.59 -6.26
C PHE A 66 11.26 8.80 -5.60
N VAL A 67 12.52 9.05 -5.99
CA VAL A 67 13.69 8.34 -5.45
C VAL A 67 13.79 8.53 -3.94
N ARG A 68 13.64 9.78 -3.47
CA ARG A 68 13.63 10.06 -2.03
C ARG A 68 12.54 9.30 -1.29
N ALA A 69 11.31 9.30 -1.83
CA ALA A 69 10.20 8.61 -1.21
C ALA A 69 10.39 7.08 -1.20
N GLU A 70 10.97 6.53 -2.27
CA GLU A 70 11.25 5.09 -2.36
C GLU A 70 12.31 4.66 -1.36
N ILE A 71 13.43 5.40 -1.24
CA ILE A 71 14.46 5.12 -0.23
C ILE A 71 13.88 5.20 1.18
N ALA A 72 13.07 6.21 1.50
CA ALA A 72 12.41 6.32 2.80
C ALA A 72 11.46 5.15 3.08
N ASN A 73 10.73 4.69 2.04
CA ASN A 73 9.88 3.50 2.14
C ASN A 73 10.70 2.23 2.39
N MET A 74 11.87 2.09 1.75
CA MET A 74 12.77 0.96 1.95
C MET A 74 13.31 0.94 3.39
N VAL A 75 13.81 2.07 3.90
CA VAL A 75 14.30 2.19 5.28
C VAL A 75 13.21 1.78 6.27
N THR A 76 12.00 2.31 6.15
CA THR A 76 10.86 1.92 6.99
C THR A 76 10.52 0.44 6.82
N GLY A 77 10.55 -0.07 5.58
CA GLY A 77 10.23 -1.45 5.26
C GLY A 77 11.17 -2.47 5.93
N VAL A 78 12.49 -2.22 5.91
CA VAL A 78 13.47 -3.15 6.50
C VAL A 78 13.56 -3.04 8.03
N THR A 79 13.15 -1.91 8.61
CA THR A 79 13.14 -1.70 10.06
C THR A 79 11.82 -2.15 10.68
N THR A 80 10.74 -1.41 10.45
CA THR A 80 9.42 -1.66 11.04
C THR A 80 8.55 -2.58 10.19
N GLY A 81 8.72 -2.56 8.86
CA GLY A 81 7.87 -3.25 7.90
C GLY A 81 6.59 -2.48 7.59
N TRP A 82 5.92 -2.92 6.53
CA TRP A 82 4.66 -2.36 6.08
C TRP A 82 3.51 -3.30 6.36
N THR A 83 2.38 -2.74 6.79
CA THR A 83 1.16 -3.51 7.07
C THR A 83 -0.05 -2.80 6.47
N LYS A 84 -0.93 -3.57 5.84
CA LYS A 84 -2.24 -3.12 5.36
C LYS A 84 -3.31 -4.06 5.87
N SER A 85 -4.34 -3.51 6.50
CA SER A 85 -5.46 -4.27 7.06
C SER A 85 -6.73 -4.03 6.25
N LEU A 86 -7.45 -5.13 5.97
CA LEU A 86 -8.73 -5.12 5.27
C LEU A 86 -9.78 -5.75 6.18
N GLU A 87 -11.02 -5.30 6.03
CA GLU A 87 -12.17 -5.84 6.74
C GLU A 87 -13.25 -6.32 5.76
N LEU A 88 -13.94 -7.37 6.16
CA LEU A 88 -15.04 -7.97 5.40
C LEU A 88 -16.37 -7.41 5.93
N ALA A 89 -17.15 -6.81 5.05
CA ALA A 89 -18.47 -6.32 5.37
C ALA A 89 -19.51 -7.11 4.57
N GLY A 90 -20.37 -7.85 5.26
CA GLY A 90 -21.44 -8.61 4.62
C GLY A 90 -21.79 -9.89 5.37
N VAL A 91 -23.08 -10.26 5.35
CA VAL A 91 -23.55 -11.51 5.97
C VAL A 91 -23.00 -12.70 5.17
N GLY A 92 -22.38 -13.66 5.86
CA GLY A 92 -21.81 -14.85 5.25
C GLY A 92 -20.43 -14.66 4.62
N TYR A 93 -19.85 -13.45 4.64
CA TYR A 93 -18.48 -13.22 4.16
C TYR A 93 -17.49 -13.75 5.19
N ARG A 94 -16.55 -14.58 4.75
CA ARG A 94 -15.54 -15.19 5.60
C ARG A 94 -14.18 -15.19 4.91
N ALA A 95 -13.14 -15.00 5.69
CA ALA A 95 -11.75 -15.21 5.30
C ALA A 95 -11.13 -16.24 6.24
N ALA A 96 -10.39 -17.17 5.69
CA ALA A 96 -9.65 -18.18 6.45
C ALA A 96 -8.29 -18.42 5.83
N MET A 97 -7.32 -18.86 6.63
CA MET A 97 -6.03 -19.31 6.12
C MET A 97 -6.08 -20.81 5.88
N ALA A 98 -5.63 -21.24 4.70
CA ALA A 98 -5.39 -22.64 4.36
C ALA A 98 -3.89 -22.81 4.07
N GLY A 99 -3.14 -23.21 5.09
CA GLY A 99 -1.68 -23.18 5.04
C GLY A 99 -1.17 -21.75 4.85
N ASN A 100 -0.45 -21.48 3.78
CA ASN A 100 0.05 -20.16 3.44
C ASN A 100 -0.91 -19.33 2.55
N SER A 101 -2.02 -19.92 2.12
CA SER A 101 -2.97 -19.26 1.20
C SER A 101 -4.16 -18.68 1.93
N LEU A 102 -4.63 -17.53 1.46
CA LEU A 102 -5.86 -16.89 1.93
C LEU A 102 -7.04 -17.44 1.12
N VAL A 103 -8.04 -17.98 1.81
CA VAL A 103 -9.29 -18.46 1.21
C VAL A 103 -10.41 -17.50 1.56
N LEU A 104 -11.09 -16.98 0.54
CA LEU A 104 -12.16 -16.00 0.66
C LEU A 104 -13.51 -16.59 0.23
N ASN A 105 -14.50 -16.50 1.11
CA ASN A 105 -15.90 -16.74 0.82
C ASN A 105 -16.65 -15.39 0.82
N VAL A 106 -16.90 -14.85 -0.36
CA VAL A 106 -17.44 -13.47 -0.51
C VAL A 106 -18.66 -13.42 -1.41
N GLY A 107 -19.51 -14.46 -1.30
CA GLY A 107 -20.79 -14.52 -2.02
C GLY A 107 -20.69 -14.96 -3.47
N PHE A 108 -19.62 -15.64 -3.86
CA PHE A 108 -19.50 -16.40 -5.09
C PHE A 108 -19.92 -17.86 -4.87
N SER A 109 -20.22 -18.59 -5.93
CA SER A 109 -20.51 -20.03 -5.88
C SER A 109 -19.26 -20.89 -5.58
N HIS A 110 -18.08 -20.31 -5.69
CA HIS A 110 -16.78 -20.93 -5.43
C HIS A 110 -15.95 -20.11 -4.44
N GLN A 111 -14.98 -20.75 -3.83
CA GLN A 111 -13.99 -20.08 -2.97
C GLN A 111 -12.91 -19.43 -3.83
N VAL A 112 -12.47 -18.25 -3.45
CA VAL A 112 -11.34 -17.56 -4.09
C VAL A 112 -10.10 -17.77 -3.23
N THR A 113 -9.08 -18.40 -3.79
CA THR A 113 -7.80 -18.65 -3.10
C THR A 113 -6.74 -17.69 -3.62
N ILE A 114 -6.04 -17.02 -2.70
CA ILE A 114 -4.96 -16.08 -3.00
C ILE A 114 -3.68 -16.59 -2.33
N VAL A 115 -2.66 -16.86 -3.15
CA VAL A 115 -1.33 -17.24 -2.68
C VAL A 115 -0.48 -15.98 -2.56
N PRO A 116 0.09 -15.68 -1.38
CA PRO A 116 1.00 -14.55 -1.24
C PRO A 116 2.31 -14.81 -2.00
N PRO A 117 2.88 -13.80 -2.66
CA PRO A 117 4.22 -13.90 -3.23
C PRO A 117 5.28 -13.94 -2.13
N GLU A 118 6.53 -14.23 -2.50
CA GLU A 118 7.66 -14.23 -1.59
C GLU A 118 7.84 -12.87 -0.88
N GLY A 119 8.17 -12.91 0.40
CA GLY A 119 8.36 -11.72 1.22
C GLY A 119 7.06 -11.06 1.72
N ILE A 120 5.88 -11.65 1.45
CA ILE A 120 4.59 -11.19 1.97
C ILE A 120 3.98 -12.24 2.88
N THR A 121 3.51 -11.79 4.02
CA THR A 121 2.75 -12.61 4.97
C THR A 121 1.31 -12.11 5.03
N ILE A 122 0.36 -13.02 4.89
CA ILE A 122 -1.06 -12.74 5.08
C ILE A 122 -1.50 -13.45 6.37
N ALA A 123 -2.24 -12.77 7.21
CA ALA A 123 -2.84 -13.32 8.42
C ALA A 123 -4.30 -12.90 8.53
N VAL A 124 -5.12 -13.73 9.14
CA VAL A 124 -6.51 -13.38 9.48
C VAL A 124 -6.60 -13.25 11.00
N VAL A 125 -6.80 -12.04 11.49
CA VAL A 125 -6.86 -11.70 12.91
C VAL A 125 -8.18 -10.98 13.19
N GLU A 126 -8.98 -11.48 14.11
CA GLU A 126 -10.28 -10.89 14.49
C GLU A 126 -11.20 -10.59 13.29
N GLY A 127 -11.21 -11.47 12.30
CA GLY A 127 -12.01 -11.28 11.08
C GLY A 127 -11.49 -10.23 10.11
N LYS A 128 -10.32 -9.65 10.38
CA LYS A 128 -9.60 -8.73 9.48
C LYS A 128 -8.48 -9.49 8.77
N ILE A 129 -8.25 -9.13 7.52
CA ILE A 129 -7.14 -9.65 6.73
C ILE A 129 -5.99 -8.66 6.88
N VAL A 130 -4.87 -9.12 7.41
CA VAL A 130 -3.67 -8.33 7.63
C VAL A 130 -2.61 -8.79 6.63
N VAL A 131 -2.19 -7.89 5.75
CA VAL A 131 -1.11 -8.11 4.77
C VAL A 131 0.13 -7.38 5.26
N SER A 132 1.22 -8.09 5.45
CA SER A 132 2.49 -7.53 5.94
C SER A 132 3.67 -7.94 5.08
N GLY A 133 4.69 -7.08 5.01
CA GLY A 133 5.92 -7.33 4.25
C GLY A 133 6.91 -6.18 4.33
N ILE A 134 8.06 -6.38 3.74
CA ILE A 134 9.14 -5.38 3.70
C ILE A 134 8.95 -4.36 2.57
N ASN A 135 8.37 -4.78 1.45
CA ASN A 135 8.18 -3.92 0.29
C ASN A 135 6.77 -3.30 0.30
N LYS A 136 6.70 -1.97 0.45
CA LYS A 136 5.44 -1.21 0.50
C LYS A 136 4.59 -1.39 -0.75
N GLN A 137 5.22 -1.43 -1.93
CA GLN A 137 4.52 -1.54 -3.21
C GLN A 137 3.83 -2.90 -3.33
N ILE A 138 4.54 -3.99 -3.00
CA ILE A 138 3.99 -5.36 -3.07
C ILE A 138 2.89 -5.55 -2.02
N VAL A 139 3.09 -5.08 -0.78
CA VAL A 139 2.05 -5.10 0.27
C VAL A 139 0.80 -4.35 -0.20
N GLY A 140 0.98 -3.16 -0.79
CA GLY A 140 -0.12 -2.35 -1.33
C GLY A 140 -0.84 -3.04 -2.49
N GLN A 141 -0.10 -3.64 -3.41
CA GLN A 141 -0.65 -4.35 -4.56
C GLN A 141 -1.47 -5.58 -4.14
N ILE A 142 -0.94 -6.40 -3.23
CA ILE A 142 -1.66 -7.58 -2.74
C ILE A 142 -2.93 -7.17 -1.98
N ALA A 143 -2.85 -6.14 -1.14
CA ALA A 143 -4.04 -5.62 -0.47
C ALA A 143 -5.09 -5.09 -1.47
N ALA A 144 -4.67 -4.43 -2.55
CA ALA A 144 -5.55 -3.98 -3.61
C ALA A 144 -6.18 -5.16 -4.37
N ASN A 145 -5.40 -6.19 -4.70
CA ASN A 145 -5.89 -7.40 -5.36
C ASN A 145 -6.93 -8.14 -4.50
N ILE A 146 -6.69 -8.26 -3.18
CA ILE A 146 -7.67 -8.84 -2.25
C ILE A 146 -8.97 -8.02 -2.25
N ARG A 147 -8.88 -6.69 -2.19
CA ARG A 147 -10.05 -5.80 -2.23
C ARG A 147 -10.79 -5.90 -3.56
N GLU A 148 -10.08 -6.10 -4.65
CA GLU A 148 -10.65 -6.19 -6.00
C GLU A 148 -11.51 -7.44 -6.20
N VAL A 149 -11.25 -8.54 -5.50
CA VAL A 149 -12.08 -9.75 -5.53
C VAL A 149 -13.56 -9.43 -5.29
N ARG A 150 -13.84 -8.54 -4.31
CA ARG A 150 -15.20 -8.07 -4.06
C ARG A 150 -15.17 -6.64 -3.53
N LYS A 151 -15.11 -5.66 -4.44
CA LYS A 151 -15.16 -4.23 -4.09
C LYS A 151 -16.42 -3.90 -3.28
N PRO A 152 -16.35 -3.01 -2.29
CA PRO A 152 -17.52 -2.62 -1.51
C PRO A 152 -18.56 -1.93 -2.40
N GLU A 153 -19.80 -2.38 -2.28
CA GLU A 153 -20.92 -1.79 -3.02
C GLU A 153 -21.36 -0.44 -2.41
N PRO A 154 -21.83 0.52 -3.23
CA PRO A 154 -22.16 1.84 -2.72
C PRO A 154 -23.51 1.96 -2.01
N TYR A 155 -24.33 0.92 -1.95
CA TYR A 155 -25.67 0.97 -1.33
C TYR A 155 -25.64 0.49 0.12
N LYS A 156 -25.23 -0.75 0.36
CA LYS A 156 -25.16 -1.37 1.70
C LYS A 156 -23.74 -1.43 2.24
N GLY A 157 -22.73 -1.18 1.39
CA GLY A 157 -21.31 -1.23 1.76
C GLY A 157 -20.77 -2.65 1.93
N LYS A 158 -21.45 -3.66 1.35
CA LYS A 158 -20.99 -5.06 1.38
C LYS A 158 -19.79 -5.23 0.46
N GLY A 159 -18.75 -5.90 0.93
CA GLY A 159 -17.52 -6.13 0.19
C GLY A 159 -16.30 -6.18 1.09
N ILE A 160 -15.12 -6.16 0.47
CA ILE A 160 -13.83 -6.08 1.15
C ILE A 160 -13.38 -4.62 1.06
N LYS A 161 -13.11 -3.99 2.20
CA LYS A 161 -12.65 -2.60 2.29
C LYS A 161 -11.41 -2.50 3.18
N TYR A 162 -10.66 -1.42 3.05
CA TYR A 162 -9.58 -1.13 4.00
C TYR A 162 -10.16 -0.77 5.35
N VAL A 163 -9.44 -1.09 6.42
CA VAL A 163 -9.81 -0.64 7.77
C VAL A 163 -9.81 0.89 7.81
N GLY A 164 -10.93 1.48 8.24
CA GLY A 164 -11.12 2.92 8.26
C GLY A 164 -11.56 3.54 6.92
N GLU A 165 -11.75 2.75 5.86
CA GLU A 165 -12.26 3.25 4.58
C GLU A 165 -13.75 3.63 4.70
N HIS A 166 -14.05 4.90 4.47
CA HIS A 166 -15.43 5.39 4.42
C HIS A 166 -16.01 5.19 3.00
N ILE A 167 -17.03 4.33 2.90
CA ILE A 167 -17.72 4.09 1.64
C ILE A 167 -18.87 5.09 1.49
N ARG A 168 -18.76 5.97 0.48
CA ARG A 168 -19.83 6.92 0.15
C ARG A 168 -21.09 6.16 -0.30
N LYS A 169 -22.11 6.15 0.53
CA LYS A 169 -23.39 5.49 0.22
C LYS A 169 -24.22 6.33 -0.75
N LYS A 170 -24.82 5.66 -1.73
CA LYS A 170 -25.80 6.24 -2.65
C LYS A 170 -27.20 6.01 -2.11
N ALA A 171 -28.08 7.01 -2.28
CA ALA A 171 -29.52 6.83 -2.01
C ALA A 171 -30.10 5.84 -3.01
N GLY A 172 -30.85 4.84 -2.52
CA GLY A 172 -31.60 3.90 -3.37
C GLY A 172 -32.78 4.57 -4.10
N LYS A 173 -33.44 3.82 -4.97
CA LYS A 173 -34.58 4.30 -5.79
C LYS A 173 -35.70 4.95 -4.96
N SER A 174 -35.97 4.47 -3.74
CA SER A 174 -37.01 4.98 -2.84
C SER A 174 -36.80 6.44 -2.41
N ALA A 175 -35.54 6.87 -2.22
CA ALA A 175 -35.23 8.24 -1.83
C ALA A 175 -35.42 9.24 -2.98
N LYS A 176 -35.35 8.78 -4.24
CA LYS A 176 -35.53 9.63 -5.41
C LYS A 176 -37.03 9.86 -5.74
N ALA A 177 -37.91 8.94 -5.33
CA ALA A 177 -39.36 9.08 -5.53
C ALA A 177 -40.01 10.12 -4.59
N ILE A 178 -39.45 10.31 -3.39
CA ILE A 178 -40.00 11.26 -2.39
C ILE A 178 -39.62 12.71 -2.73
N GLY A 179 -38.48 12.94 -3.40
CA GLY A 179 -38.04 14.27 -3.80
C GLY A 179 -38.70 14.85 -5.06
N GLY A 180 -39.44 14.05 -5.81
CA GLY A 180 -40.09 14.46 -7.06
C GLY A 180 -41.55 14.91 -6.95
N ALA A 181 -42.20 14.74 -5.79
CA ALA A 181 -43.62 15.05 -5.60
C ALA A 181 -43.91 16.45 -5.00
N GLY A 182 -42.90 17.28 -4.80
CA GLY A 182 -43.01 18.57 -4.09
C GLY A 182 -42.86 19.83 -4.94
N ALA A 183 -42.78 19.73 -6.29
CA ALA A 183 -42.60 20.89 -7.15
C ALA A 183 -43.70 21.01 -8.22
N ALA A 184 -44.98 20.96 -7.77
CA ALA A 184 -46.13 21.35 -8.59
C ALA A 184 -47.18 22.02 -7.69
N LYS A 185 -46.95 23.30 -7.37
CA LYS A 185 -48.01 24.30 -7.14
C LYS A 185 -47.40 25.70 -7.33
#